data_44c7c42321bc69269160e1bfc444c097
#
_entry.id   44c7c42321bc69269160e1bfc444c097
#
_cell.length_a   1.000
_cell.length_b   1.000
_cell.length_c   1.000
_cell.angle_alpha   90.00
_cell.angle_beta   90.00
_cell.angle_gamma   90.00
#
_symmetry.space_group_name_H-M   'P 1'
#
loop_
_entity.id
_entity.type
_entity.pdbx_description
1 polymer ?
#
loop_
_entity_poly.entity_id
_entity_poly.type
_entity_poly.pdbx_seq_one_letter_code
_entity_poly.pdbx_strand_id
1 'polypeptide(L)'
;GIGMQSSLTRMLVGLGFFLATLVIAVAGYMLAGWSFLDSIYQVVITIFGVGFGEIGPMTPTLRVFTMGVIIAGCTSVAYILGGFLQMITEGEVKRALGVRRMKREIDSLHNHIIICGYGRIGQILARKMHEAEQSFVLIDNDTSRVAKAEGNGYLVQQGSATDETVLEAAGIQRAKFLATVLPDDAANVFITLTARSLNPKLLILARGEYPSTEKKLLQAGADRVVSPAAIGALRMSHM
;
A
#
# COMPACT_ATOMS: atom_id res chain seq x y z
N GLY A 1 -10.38 4.68 -5.38
CA GLY A 1 -10.68 6.08 -5.00
C GLY A 1 -12.12 6.29 -4.54
N ILE A 2 -13.11 5.62 -5.14
CA ILE A 2 -14.55 5.87 -4.87
C ILE A 2 -14.98 5.37 -3.48
N GLY A 3 -14.50 4.23 -3.02
CA GLY A 3 -14.88 3.68 -1.71
C GLY A 3 -14.36 4.48 -0.51
N MET A 4 -13.13 4.97 -0.58
CA MET A 4 -12.51 5.75 0.49
C MET A 4 -13.11 7.16 0.61
N GLN A 5 -13.56 7.75 -0.51
CA GLN A 5 -14.33 9.00 -0.50
C GLN A 5 -15.71 8.83 0.13
N SER A 6 -16.37 7.69 -0.08
CA SER A 6 -17.69 7.41 0.51
C SER A 6 -17.62 7.17 2.02
N SER A 7 -16.61 6.48 2.55
CA SER A 7 -16.42 6.25 3.99
C SER A 7 -16.01 7.54 4.71
N LEU A 8 -15.13 8.36 4.13
CA LEU A 8 -14.77 9.67 4.67
C LEU A 8 -15.96 10.62 4.73
N THR A 9 -16.77 10.66 3.68
CA THR A 9 -18.00 11.48 3.63
C THR A 9 -18.98 11.04 4.70
N ARG A 10 -19.17 9.73 4.91
CA ARG A 10 -20.03 9.21 5.99
C ARG A 10 -19.52 9.61 7.37
N MET A 11 -18.22 9.51 7.62
CA MET A 11 -17.63 9.97 8.89
C MET A 11 -17.86 11.46 9.12
N LEU A 12 -17.65 12.30 8.09
CA LEU A 12 -17.87 13.76 8.19
C LEU A 12 -19.34 14.10 8.43
N VAL A 13 -20.28 13.42 7.76
CA VAL A 13 -21.71 13.58 7.99
C VAL A 13 -22.09 13.14 9.40
N GLY A 14 -21.57 11.99 9.87
CA GLY A 14 -21.79 11.52 11.24
C GLY A 14 -21.25 12.47 12.28
N LEU A 15 -20.05 13.02 12.07
CA LEU A 15 -19.45 14.02 12.94
C LEU A 15 -20.27 15.33 12.98
N GLY A 16 -20.75 15.80 11.83
CA GLY A 16 -21.62 16.97 11.74
C GLY A 16 -22.94 16.77 12.51
N PHE A 17 -23.56 15.61 12.34
CA PHE A 17 -24.78 15.26 13.07
C PHE A 17 -24.53 15.13 14.58
N PHE A 18 -23.39 14.55 15.00
CA PHE A 18 -22.97 14.47 16.39
C PHE A 18 -22.78 15.85 17.03
N LEU A 19 -22.04 16.74 16.35
CA LEU A 19 -21.85 18.12 16.83
C LEU A 19 -23.15 18.90 16.92
N ALA A 20 -24.05 18.76 15.94
CA ALA A 20 -25.38 19.37 16.00
C ALA A 20 -26.17 18.83 17.20
N THR A 21 -26.13 17.54 17.47
CA THR A 21 -26.79 16.92 18.63
C THR A 21 -26.25 17.49 19.94
N LEU A 22 -24.92 17.66 20.08
CA LEU A 22 -24.29 18.29 21.25
C LEU A 22 -24.80 19.71 21.48
N VAL A 23 -24.81 20.53 20.43
CA VAL A 23 -25.24 21.93 20.51
C VAL A 23 -26.73 22.02 20.90
N ILE A 24 -27.58 21.21 20.28
CA ILE A 24 -29.03 21.16 20.57
C ILE A 24 -29.25 20.68 21.99
N ALA A 25 -28.52 19.68 22.46
CA ALA A 25 -28.64 19.13 23.80
C ALA A 25 -28.27 20.17 24.88
N VAL A 26 -27.12 20.83 24.72
CA VAL A 26 -26.68 21.88 25.66
C VAL A 26 -27.69 23.04 25.67
N ALA A 27 -28.11 23.53 24.49
CA ALA A 27 -29.11 24.59 24.41
C ALA A 27 -30.45 24.21 25.06
N GLY A 28 -30.91 22.97 24.89
CA GLY A 28 -32.15 22.46 25.48
C GLY A 28 -32.10 22.45 26.99
N TYR A 29 -31.01 22.00 27.61
CA TYR A 29 -30.84 22.04 29.08
C TYR A 29 -30.71 23.48 29.58
N MET A 30 -30.02 24.37 28.87
CA MET A 30 -29.95 25.78 29.24
C MET A 30 -31.32 26.45 29.18
N LEU A 31 -32.14 26.18 28.17
CA LEU A 31 -33.51 26.68 28.06
C LEU A 31 -34.41 26.13 29.18
N ALA A 32 -34.12 24.96 29.73
CA ALA A 32 -34.78 24.42 30.90
C ALA A 32 -34.31 25.06 32.24
N GLY A 33 -33.41 26.05 32.19
CA GLY A 33 -32.93 26.81 33.33
C GLY A 33 -31.63 26.28 33.98
N TRP A 34 -30.94 25.35 33.35
CA TRP A 34 -29.68 24.81 33.86
C TRP A 34 -28.51 25.73 33.54
N SER A 35 -27.46 25.71 34.36
CA SER A 35 -26.23 26.44 34.05
C SER A 35 -25.56 25.86 32.83
N PHE A 36 -24.74 26.65 32.16
CA PHE A 36 -23.95 26.18 31.01
C PHE A 36 -23.04 24.99 31.35
N LEU A 37 -22.40 25.04 32.52
CA LEU A 37 -21.52 23.98 32.99
C LEU A 37 -22.28 22.68 33.28
N ASP A 38 -23.42 22.76 33.95
CA ASP A 38 -24.27 21.60 34.25
C ASP A 38 -24.85 21.00 32.98
N SER A 39 -25.23 21.84 32.01
CA SER A 39 -25.72 21.40 30.70
C SER A 39 -24.65 20.60 29.92
N ILE A 40 -23.43 21.10 29.86
CA ILE A 40 -22.30 20.39 29.21
C ILE A 40 -22.01 19.08 29.95
N TYR A 41 -21.91 19.14 31.28
CA TYR A 41 -21.62 17.95 32.08
C TYR A 41 -22.69 16.86 31.88
N GLN A 42 -23.97 17.24 31.92
CA GLN A 42 -25.08 16.30 31.64
C GLN A 42 -24.98 15.67 30.27
N VAL A 43 -24.70 16.46 29.22
CA VAL A 43 -24.55 15.97 27.86
C VAL A 43 -23.38 14.98 27.76
N VAL A 44 -22.24 15.28 28.36
CA VAL A 44 -21.07 14.41 28.36
C VAL A 44 -21.37 13.07 29.03
N ILE A 45 -21.91 13.07 30.28
CA ILE A 45 -22.19 11.82 30.97
C ILE A 45 -23.31 11.00 30.33
N THR A 46 -24.20 11.65 29.59
CA THR A 46 -25.31 11.01 28.88
C THR A 46 -24.83 10.34 27.60
N ILE A 47 -24.07 11.05 26.73
CA ILE A 47 -23.65 10.56 25.44
C ILE A 47 -22.53 9.50 25.57
N PHE A 48 -21.60 9.68 26.52
CA PHE A 48 -20.55 8.69 26.76
C PHE A 48 -21.01 7.52 27.63
N GLY A 49 -22.31 7.47 28.01
CA GLY A 49 -22.90 6.33 28.70
C GLY A 49 -22.43 6.16 30.14
N VAL A 50 -21.86 7.22 30.75
CA VAL A 50 -21.37 7.18 32.15
C VAL A 50 -22.54 7.10 33.16
N GLY A 51 -23.61 7.89 32.95
CA GLY A 51 -24.87 7.73 33.64
C GLY A 51 -24.85 7.92 35.15
N PHE A 52 -24.02 8.82 35.70
CA PHE A 52 -23.94 9.05 37.17
C PHE A 52 -25.23 9.53 37.80
N GLY A 53 -26.15 10.09 37.04
CA GLY A 53 -27.43 10.57 37.51
C GLY A 53 -27.82 11.91 36.91
N GLU A 54 -28.99 12.40 37.33
CA GLU A 54 -29.53 13.67 36.88
C GLU A 54 -29.02 14.79 37.81
N ILE A 55 -28.46 15.87 37.22
CA ILE A 55 -27.84 16.97 37.99
C ILE A 55 -28.90 17.92 38.54
N GLY A 56 -30.01 18.04 37.85
CA GLY A 56 -31.09 18.98 38.21
C GLY A 56 -32.49 18.34 38.10
N PRO A 57 -33.52 19.11 38.43
CA PRO A 57 -34.89 18.60 38.38
C PRO A 57 -35.34 18.26 36.98
N MET A 58 -35.69 17.01 36.75
CA MET A 58 -36.16 16.49 35.46
C MET A 58 -37.69 16.55 35.37
N THR A 59 -38.16 17.50 34.62
CA THR A 59 -39.56 17.54 34.22
C THR A 59 -39.89 16.43 33.21
N PRO A 60 -41.14 15.97 33.07
CA PRO A 60 -41.53 14.97 32.08
C PRO A 60 -41.09 15.35 30.64
N THR A 61 -41.19 16.62 30.28
CA THR A 61 -40.78 17.16 28.99
C THR A 61 -39.25 17.01 28.79
N LEU A 62 -38.49 17.33 29.85
CA LEU A 62 -37.02 17.24 29.79
C LEU A 62 -36.53 15.79 29.71
N ARG A 63 -37.27 14.85 30.34
CA ARG A 63 -36.98 13.40 30.19
C ARG A 63 -37.16 12.91 28.76
N VAL A 64 -38.25 13.32 28.10
CA VAL A 64 -38.49 12.97 26.68
C VAL A 64 -37.41 13.58 25.79
N PHE A 65 -37.03 14.83 26.03
CA PHE A 65 -35.92 15.48 25.35
C PHE A 65 -34.59 14.72 25.52
N THR A 66 -34.28 14.34 26.78
CA THR A 66 -33.05 13.56 27.06
C THR A 66 -33.05 12.19 26.37
N MET A 67 -34.19 11.50 26.32
CA MET A 67 -34.30 10.26 25.54
C MET A 67 -33.96 10.49 24.05
N GLY A 68 -34.44 11.57 23.46
CA GLY A 68 -34.10 11.97 22.10
C GLY A 68 -32.61 12.23 21.90
N VAL A 69 -31.97 12.93 22.86
CA VAL A 69 -30.53 13.20 22.88
C VAL A 69 -29.71 11.89 22.94
N ILE A 70 -30.13 10.95 23.80
CA ILE A 70 -29.49 9.63 23.92
C ILE A 70 -29.54 8.89 22.59
N ILE A 71 -30.73 8.78 22.00
CA ILE A 71 -30.91 8.06 20.72
C ILE A 71 -30.08 8.71 19.62
N ALA A 72 -30.15 10.03 19.47
CA ALA A 72 -29.40 10.76 18.45
C ALA A 72 -27.88 10.65 18.67
N GLY A 73 -27.40 10.79 19.90
CA GLY A 73 -26.00 10.67 20.26
C GLY A 73 -25.44 9.28 20.02
N CYS A 74 -26.11 8.24 20.51
CA CYS A 74 -25.71 6.85 20.31
C CYS A 74 -25.71 6.46 18.81
N THR A 75 -26.73 6.89 18.07
CA THR A 75 -26.81 6.64 16.62
C THR A 75 -25.66 7.32 15.88
N SER A 76 -25.31 8.56 16.25
CA SER A 76 -24.18 9.29 15.65
C SER A 76 -22.85 8.56 15.88
N VAL A 77 -22.59 8.13 17.12
CA VAL A 77 -21.36 7.41 17.49
C VAL A 77 -21.29 6.07 16.73
N ALA A 78 -22.39 5.30 16.71
CA ALA A 78 -22.44 4.05 15.97
C ALA A 78 -22.17 4.25 14.46
N TYR A 79 -22.70 5.33 13.87
CA TYR A 79 -22.48 5.65 12.47
C TYR A 79 -21.02 6.05 12.15
N ILE A 80 -20.39 6.82 13.05
CA ILE A 80 -18.97 7.20 12.94
C ILE A 80 -18.08 5.95 13.06
N LEU A 81 -18.33 5.10 14.06
CA LEU A 81 -17.57 3.85 14.26
C LEU A 81 -17.75 2.90 13.09
N GLY A 82 -18.94 2.76 12.55
CA GLY A 82 -19.21 1.97 11.34
C GLY A 82 -18.43 2.46 10.14
N GLY A 83 -18.37 3.77 9.91
CA GLY A 83 -17.57 4.39 8.84
C GLY A 83 -16.05 4.16 9.03
N PHE A 84 -15.57 4.24 10.25
CA PHE A 84 -14.18 3.99 10.61
C PHE A 84 -13.78 2.52 10.37
N LEU A 85 -14.59 1.57 10.85
CA LEU A 85 -14.37 0.13 10.60
C LEU A 85 -14.41 -0.19 9.10
N GLN A 86 -15.35 0.40 8.36
CA GLN A 86 -15.43 0.22 6.92
C GLN A 86 -14.16 0.75 6.21
N MET A 87 -13.61 1.88 6.64
CA MET A 87 -12.38 2.42 6.06
C MET A 87 -11.19 1.46 6.23
N ILE A 88 -11.07 0.84 7.42
CA ILE A 88 -10.01 -0.15 7.70
C ILE A 88 -10.22 -1.39 6.84
N THR A 89 -11.41 -1.98 6.87
CA THR A 89 -11.69 -3.25 6.17
C THR A 89 -11.63 -3.12 4.65
N GLU A 90 -12.13 -2.03 4.07
CA GLU A 90 -12.05 -1.80 2.62
C GLU A 90 -10.60 -1.66 2.13
N GLY A 91 -9.72 -1.03 2.91
CA GLY A 91 -8.30 -0.91 2.60
C GLY A 91 -7.60 -2.28 2.56
N GLU A 92 -7.81 -3.11 3.58
CA GLU A 92 -7.21 -4.45 3.67
C GLU A 92 -7.77 -5.42 2.62
N VAL A 93 -9.07 -5.43 2.40
CA VAL A 93 -9.71 -6.29 1.39
C VAL A 93 -9.25 -5.94 -0.02
N LYS A 94 -9.19 -4.65 -0.38
CA LYS A 94 -8.68 -4.22 -1.70
C LYS A 94 -7.22 -4.62 -1.89
N ARG A 95 -6.39 -4.48 -0.85
CA ARG A 95 -4.99 -4.88 -0.90
C ARG A 95 -4.85 -6.39 -1.07
N ALA A 96 -5.60 -7.18 -0.30
CA ALA A 96 -5.58 -8.64 -0.41
C ALA A 96 -6.06 -9.15 -1.78
N LEU A 97 -7.11 -8.54 -2.33
CA LEU A 97 -7.61 -8.86 -3.68
C LEU A 97 -6.60 -8.46 -4.76
N GLY A 98 -5.94 -7.30 -4.61
CA GLY A 98 -4.89 -6.85 -5.51
C GLY A 98 -3.71 -7.83 -5.57
N VAL A 99 -3.22 -8.28 -4.41
CA VAL A 99 -2.13 -9.27 -4.31
C VAL A 99 -2.53 -10.61 -4.96
N ARG A 100 -3.74 -11.10 -4.73
CA ARG A 100 -4.22 -12.36 -5.35
C ARG A 100 -4.35 -12.23 -6.87
N ARG A 101 -4.83 -11.09 -7.37
CA ARG A 101 -4.93 -10.82 -8.80
C ARG A 101 -3.53 -10.78 -9.42
N MET A 102 -2.61 -10.00 -8.83
CA MET A 102 -1.22 -9.89 -9.26
C MET A 102 -0.56 -11.26 -9.38
N LYS A 103 -0.72 -12.11 -8.32
CA LYS A 103 -0.17 -13.47 -8.32
C LYS A 103 -0.73 -14.30 -9.47
N ARG A 104 -2.04 -14.29 -9.72
CA ARG A 104 -2.65 -15.03 -10.83
C ARG A 104 -2.13 -14.57 -12.19
N GLU A 105 -1.96 -13.26 -12.37
CA GLU A 105 -1.43 -12.69 -13.61
C GLU A 105 0.03 -13.13 -13.82
N ILE A 106 0.88 -13.10 -12.77
CA ILE A 106 2.25 -13.62 -12.83
C ILE A 106 2.28 -15.13 -13.12
N ASP A 107 1.43 -15.91 -12.48
CA ASP A 107 1.35 -17.36 -12.65
C ASP A 107 0.96 -17.75 -14.09
N SER A 108 0.22 -16.90 -14.79
CA SER A 108 -0.19 -17.12 -16.19
C SER A 108 0.89 -16.75 -17.21
N LEU A 109 1.95 -16.05 -16.80
CA LEU A 109 3.01 -15.62 -17.73
C LEU A 109 3.94 -16.77 -18.14
N HIS A 110 4.30 -16.75 -19.43
CA HIS A 110 5.28 -17.63 -20.03
C HIS A 110 6.19 -16.80 -20.96
N ASN A 111 7.45 -17.19 -21.09
CA ASN A 111 8.43 -16.48 -21.91
C ASN A 111 8.55 -14.99 -21.58
N HIS A 112 8.27 -14.62 -20.34
CA HIS A 112 8.32 -13.24 -19.85
C HIS A 112 9.75 -12.84 -19.42
N ILE A 113 9.91 -11.58 -19.08
CA ILE A 113 11.13 -10.98 -18.59
C ILE A 113 11.01 -10.79 -17.07
N ILE A 114 12.05 -11.11 -16.31
CA ILE A 114 12.15 -10.77 -14.88
C ILE A 114 13.16 -9.64 -14.74
N ILE A 115 12.78 -8.57 -14.04
CA ILE A 115 13.65 -7.42 -13.75
C ILE A 115 13.84 -7.35 -12.23
N CYS A 116 15.05 -7.65 -11.76
CA CYS A 116 15.42 -7.58 -10.36
C CYS A 116 15.95 -6.18 -10.01
N GLY A 117 15.16 -5.42 -9.23
CA GLY A 117 15.42 -4.06 -8.81
C GLY A 117 14.66 -3.00 -9.64
N TYR A 118 13.86 -2.19 -8.96
CA TYR A 118 13.12 -1.07 -9.54
C TYR A 118 13.74 0.29 -9.15
N GLY A 119 15.10 0.31 -9.11
CA GLY A 119 15.89 1.53 -8.98
C GLY A 119 15.96 2.31 -10.31
N ARG A 120 16.93 3.21 -10.44
CA ARG A 120 17.09 4.07 -11.63
C ARG A 120 17.13 3.29 -12.95
N ILE A 121 17.93 2.23 -13.01
CA ILE A 121 18.08 1.40 -14.22
C ILE A 121 16.84 0.56 -14.45
N GLY A 122 16.31 -0.08 -13.39
CA GLY A 122 15.11 -0.90 -13.48
C GLY A 122 13.89 -0.12 -13.97
N GLN A 123 13.72 1.14 -13.55
CA GLN A 123 12.65 2.00 -14.03
C GLN A 123 12.77 2.32 -15.53
N ILE A 124 13.99 2.55 -16.03
CA ILE A 124 14.23 2.78 -17.45
C ILE A 124 13.94 1.51 -18.25
N LEU A 125 14.43 0.36 -17.76
CA LEU A 125 14.23 -0.92 -18.42
C LEU A 125 12.75 -1.31 -18.45
N ALA A 126 12.03 -1.21 -17.32
CA ALA A 126 10.61 -1.50 -17.24
C ALA A 126 9.79 -0.64 -18.21
N ARG A 127 10.07 0.66 -18.29
CA ARG A 127 9.42 1.54 -19.26
C ARG A 127 9.66 1.10 -20.70
N LYS A 128 10.91 0.77 -21.06
CA LYS A 128 11.26 0.30 -22.40
C LYS A 128 10.59 -1.03 -22.74
N MET A 129 10.48 -1.95 -21.77
CA MET A 129 9.75 -3.21 -21.95
C MET A 129 8.25 -2.97 -22.14
N HIS A 130 7.69 -2.04 -21.39
CA HIS A 130 6.29 -1.65 -21.51
C HIS A 130 5.99 -0.99 -22.87
N GLU A 131 6.84 -0.04 -23.32
CA GLU A 131 6.74 0.59 -24.64
C GLU A 131 6.87 -0.44 -25.79
N ALA A 132 7.62 -1.51 -25.58
CA ALA A 132 7.80 -2.61 -26.54
C ALA A 132 6.76 -3.73 -26.40
N GLU A 133 5.72 -3.53 -25.58
CA GLU A 133 4.65 -4.51 -25.31
C GLU A 133 5.15 -5.88 -24.84
N GLN A 134 6.32 -5.92 -24.17
CA GLN A 134 6.88 -7.15 -23.62
C GLN A 134 6.29 -7.44 -22.24
N SER A 135 5.90 -8.69 -22.01
CA SER A 135 5.46 -9.14 -20.68
C SER A 135 6.66 -9.22 -19.74
N PHE A 136 6.55 -8.58 -18.57
CA PHE A 136 7.61 -8.61 -17.56
C PHE A 136 7.06 -8.58 -16.14
N VAL A 137 7.86 -9.07 -15.20
CA VAL A 137 7.64 -9.02 -13.76
C VAL A 137 8.79 -8.28 -13.11
N LEU A 138 8.49 -7.33 -12.25
CA LEU A 138 9.47 -6.63 -11.42
C LEU A 138 9.62 -7.35 -10.08
N ILE A 139 10.83 -7.38 -9.55
CA ILE A 139 11.10 -7.80 -8.16
C ILE A 139 11.77 -6.64 -7.44
N ASP A 140 11.19 -6.18 -6.34
CA ASP A 140 11.82 -5.19 -5.45
C ASP A 140 11.34 -5.40 -4.00
N ASN A 141 12.21 -5.13 -3.03
CA ASN A 141 11.91 -5.26 -1.60
C ASN A 141 11.42 -3.96 -0.95
N ASP A 142 11.62 -2.82 -1.60
CA ASP A 142 11.21 -1.51 -1.11
C ASP A 142 9.74 -1.25 -1.39
N THR A 143 8.94 -1.08 -0.33
CA THR A 143 7.49 -0.90 -0.43
C THR A 143 7.09 0.35 -1.23
N SER A 144 7.88 1.41 -1.20
CA SER A 144 7.59 2.64 -1.95
C SER A 144 7.83 2.45 -3.45
N ARG A 145 8.89 1.72 -3.83
CA ARG A 145 9.18 1.37 -5.21
C ARG A 145 8.17 0.38 -5.76
N VAL A 146 7.76 -0.62 -4.95
CA VAL A 146 6.68 -1.55 -5.30
C VAL A 146 5.39 -0.81 -5.58
N ALA A 147 4.95 0.06 -4.65
CA ALA A 147 3.72 0.84 -4.84
C ALA A 147 3.78 1.75 -6.09
N LYS A 148 4.95 2.33 -6.39
CA LYS A 148 5.15 3.12 -7.62
C LYS A 148 5.03 2.26 -8.88
N ALA A 149 5.59 1.07 -8.89
CA ALA A 149 5.52 0.14 -10.02
C ALA A 149 4.08 -0.36 -10.25
N GLU A 150 3.37 -0.73 -9.18
CA GLU A 150 1.96 -1.10 -9.22
C GLU A 150 1.08 0.05 -9.72
N GLY A 151 1.38 1.30 -9.29
CA GLY A 151 0.70 2.50 -9.76
C GLY A 151 0.87 2.77 -11.26
N ASN A 152 1.96 2.27 -11.86
CA ASN A 152 2.19 2.30 -13.30
C ASN A 152 1.54 1.11 -14.05
N GLY A 153 0.83 0.22 -13.33
CA GLY A 153 0.19 -0.96 -13.92
C GLY A 153 1.14 -2.13 -14.19
N TYR A 154 2.34 -2.14 -13.60
CA TYR A 154 3.31 -3.22 -13.79
C TYR A 154 3.04 -4.38 -12.84
N LEU A 155 3.37 -5.60 -13.29
CA LEU A 155 3.35 -6.77 -12.44
C LEU A 155 4.57 -6.78 -11.53
N VAL A 156 4.34 -6.88 -10.22
CA VAL A 156 5.41 -6.80 -9.21
C VAL A 156 5.31 -7.96 -8.23
N GLN A 157 6.43 -8.63 -8.04
CA GLN A 157 6.64 -9.57 -6.94
C GLN A 157 7.43 -8.84 -5.85
N GLN A 158 6.78 -8.53 -4.74
CA GLN A 158 7.45 -7.90 -3.60
C GLN A 158 8.34 -8.92 -2.89
N GLY A 159 9.60 -8.56 -2.68
CA GLY A 159 10.57 -9.37 -1.95
C GLY A 159 12.00 -9.11 -2.40
N SER A 160 12.95 -9.79 -1.76
CA SER A 160 14.35 -9.74 -2.18
C SER A 160 14.59 -10.71 -3.33
N ALA A 161 15.18 -10.24 -4.42
CA ALA A 161 15.56 -11.10 -5.54
C ALA A 161 16.70 -12.08 -5.17
N THR A 162 17.34 -11.92 -4.02
CA THR A 162 18.28 -12.91 -3.49
C THR A 162 17.58 -14.11 -2.83
N ASP A 163 16.27 -14.04 -2.61
CA ASP A 163 15.49 -15.16 -2.09
C ASP A 163 14.99 -16.01 -3.27
N GLU A 164 15.30 -17.29 -3.24
CA GLU A 164 14.91 -18.27 -4.25
C GLU A 164 13.39 -18.34 -4.40
N THR A 165 12.65 -18.31 -3.28
CA THR A 165 11.18 -18.37 -3.28
C THR A 165 10.55 -17.18 -4.00
N VAL A 166 11.19 -16.01 -3.95
CA VAL A 166 10.75 -14.80 -4.65
C VAL A 166 10.97 -14.91 -6.17
N LEU A 167 12.10 -15.48 -6.59
CA LEU A 167 12.37 -15.77 -8.00
C LEU A 167 11.40 -16.81 -8.56
N GLU A 168 11.11 -17.86 -7.78
CA GLU A 168 10.10 -18.87 -8.15
C GLU A 168 8.71 -18.26 -8.28
N ALA A 169 8.30 -17.41 -7.32
CA ALA A 169 7.03 -16.68 -7.36
C ALA A 169 6.92 -15.73 -8.56
N ALA A 170 8.05 -15.18 -9.04
CA ALA A 170 8.10 -14.41 -10.29
C ALA A 170 8.09 -15.28 -11.56
N GLY A 171 8.05 -16.61 -11.43
CA GLY A 171 7.95 -17.53 -12.53
C GLY A 171 9.26 -17.77 -13.30
N ILE A 172 10.41 -17.78 -12.61
CA ILE A 172 11.74 -17.90 -13.22
C ILE A 172 11.88 -19.13 -14.13
N GLN A 173 11.24 -20.25 -13.78
CA GLN A 173 11.27 -21.49 -14.56
C GLN A 173 10.60 -21.35 -15.94
N ARG A 174 9.66 -20.37 -16.06
CA ARG A 174 8.91 -20.08 -17.29
C ARG A 174 9.37 -18.82 -18.00
N ALA A 175 10.29 -18.06 -17.37
CA ALA A 175 10.86 -16.85 -17.93
C ALA A 175 11.87 -17.17 -19.05
N LYS A 176 11.99 -16.26 -20.03
CA LYS A 176 13.01 -16.34 -21.08
C LYS A 176 14.24 -15.47 -20.81
N PHE A 177 14.07 -14.41 -20.00
CA PHE A 177 15.10 -13.41 -19.77
C PHE A 177 15.04 -12.89 -18.32
N LEU A 178 16.21 -12.66 -17.73
CA LEU A 178 16.33 -12.02 -16.42
C LEU A 178 17.36 -10.89 -16.53
N ALA A 179 16.98 -9.72 -16.00
CA ALA A 179 17.89 -8.59 -15.81
C ALA A 179 18.07 -8.32 -14.31
N THR A 180 19.27 -8.51 -13.79
CA THR A 180 19.59 -8.11 -12.41
C THR A 180 20.34 -6.79 -12.44
N VAL A 181 19.68 -5.73 -11.90
CA VAL A 181 20.12 -4.34 -12.03
C VAL A 181 20.19 -3.60 -10.68
N LEU A 182 20.43 -4.35 -9.62
CA LEU A 182 20.64 -3.80 -8.28
C LEU A 182 21.94 -2.96 -8.20
N PRO A 183 22.03 -2.00 -7.29
CA PRO A 183 23.26 -1.23 -7.08
C PRO A 183 24.38 -2.06 -6.43
N ASP A 184 24.03 -3.18 -5.79
CA ASP A 184 24.97 -4.08 -5.11
C ASP A 184 25.44 -5.19 -6.04
N ASP A 185 26.71 -5.17 -6.38
CA ASP A 185 27.36 -6.17 -7.24
C ASP A 185 27.31 -7.58 -6.65
N ALA A 186 27.47 -7.72 -5.33
CA ALA A 186 27.43 -9.03 -4.68
C ALA A 186 26.04 -9.66 -4.77
N ALA A 187 24.99 -8.86 -4.57
CA ALA A 187 23.63 -9.30 -4.77
C ALA A 187 23.37 -9.73 -6.21
N ASN A 188 23.87 -8.98 -7.21
CA ASN A 188 23.74 -9.35 -8.63
C ASN A 188 24.44 -10.67 -8.95
N VAL A 189 25.61 -10.94 -8.37
CA VAL A 189 26.31 -12.24 -8.51
C VAL A 189 25.47 -13.36 -7.92
N PHE A 190 24.95 -13.17 -6.71
CA PHE A 190 24.14 -14.19 -6.04
C PHE A 190 22.84 -14.49 -6.80
N ILE A 191 22.13 -13.45 -7.24
CA ILE A 191 20.92 -13.60 -8.06
C ILE A 191 21.23 -14.36 -9.35
N THR A 192 22.34 -14.04 -10.01
CA THR A 192 22.77 -14.71 -11.24
C THR A 192 23.01 -16.20 -11.02
N LEU A 193 23.73 -16.58 -9.95
CA LEU A 193 23.96 -17.98 -9.57
C LEU A 193 22.64 -18.73 -9.34
N THR A 194 21.78 -18.17 -8.51
CA THR A 194 20.47 -18.77 -8.17
C THR A 194 19.59 -18.88 -9.40
N ALA A 195 19.52 -17.83 -10.22
CA ALA A 195 18.70 -17.81 -11.44
C ALA A 195 19.17 -18.88 -12.45
N ARG A 196 20.49 -19.03 -12.63
CA ARG A 196 21.05 -20.04 -13.53
C ARG A 196 20.77 -21.46 -13.03
N SER A 197 20.83 -21.68 -11.68
CA SER A 197 20.48 -22.97 -11.08
C SER A 197 19.01 -23.32 -11.30
N LEU A 198 18.10 -22.36 -11.10
CA LEU A 198 16.65 -22.56 -11.24
C LEU A 198 16.19 -22.73 -12.70
N ASN A 199 16.86 -22.05 -13.64
CA ASN A 199 16.54 -22.13 -15.06
C ASN A 199 17.83 -22.09 -15.91
N PRO A 200 18.39 -23.26 -16.28
CA PRO A 200 19.62 -23.35 -17.06
C PRO A 200 19.54 -22.70 -18.45
N LYS A 201 18.34 -22.51 -19.01
CA LYS A 201 18.12 -21.93 -20.35
C LYS A 201 17.85 -20.43 -20.33
N LEU A 202 17.77 -19.84 -19.15
CA LEU A 202 17.45 -18.43 -18.97
C LEU A 202 18.57 -17.54 -19.56
N LEU A 203 18.21 -16.52 -20.34
CA LEU A 203 19.16 -15.48 -20.73
C LEU A 203 19.29 -14.47 -19.58
N ILE A 204 20.49 -14.29 -19.07
CA ILE A 204 20.76 -13.45 -17.91
C ILE A 204 21.63 -12.26 -18.29
N LEU A 205 21.08 -11.06 -18.10
CA LEU A 205 21.79 -9.78 -18.14
C LEU A 205 22.05 -9.32 -16.71
N ALA A 206 23.31 -9.11 -16.36
CA ALA A 206 23.68 -8.63 -15.05
C ALA A 206 24.34 -7.26 -15.11
N ARG A 207 24.02 -6.39 -14.14
CA ARG A 207 24.75 -5.16 -13.90
C ARG A 207 25.98 -5.47 -13.04
N GLY A 208 27.16 -4.99 -13.47
CA GLY A 208 28.37 -4.92 -12.67
C GLY A 208 28.94 -3.53 -12.69
N GLU A 209 29.26 -2.97 -11.54
CA GLU A 209 29.85 -1.63 -11.43
C GLU A 209 31.37 -1.67 -11.70
N TYR A 210 32.04 -2.73 -11.24
CA TYR A 210 33.48 -2.86 -11.30
C TYR A 210 33.92 -3.92 -12.32
N PRO A 211 35.04 -3.72 -13.04
CA PRO A 211 35.59 -4.71 -13.98
C PRO A 211 35.90 -6.07 -13.33
N SER A 212 36.28 -6.08 -12.06
CA SER A 212 36.52 -7.31 -11.29
C SER A 212 35.25 -8.13 -11.06
N THR A 213 34.09 -7.47 -11.00
CA THR A 213 32.78 -8.10 -10.84
C THR A 213 32.28 -8.69 -12.15
N GLU A 214 32.60 -8.10 -13.30
CA GLU A 214 32.22 -8.62 -14.61
C GLU A 214 32.63 -10.08 -14.78
N LYS A 215 33.90 -10.39 -14.49
CA LYS A 215 34.40 -11.76 -14.56
C LYS A 215 33.63 -12.72 -13.65
N LYS A 216 33.30 -12.27 -12.41
CA LYS A 216 32.53 -13.06 -11.45
C LYS A 216 31.09 -13.29 -11.92
N LEU A 217 30.46 -12.29 -12.50
CA LEU A 217 29.10 -12.41 -13.05
C LEU A 217 29.04 -13.39 -14.23
N LEU A 218 30.02 -13.35 -15.14
CA LEU A 218 30.12 -14.31 -16.23
C LEU A 218 30.36 -15.73 -15.69
N GLN A 219 31.23 -15.90 -14.69
CA GLN A 219 31.45 -17.19 -14.03
C GLN A 219 30.21 -17.69 -13.27
N ALA A 220 29.40 -16.78 -12.73
CA ALA A 220 28.12 -17.09 -12.10
C ALA A 220 27.05 -17.52 -13.09
N GLY A 221 27.26 -17.35 -14.39
CA GLY A 221 26.35 -17.78 -15.44
C GLY A 221 25.59 -16.64 -16.11
N ALA A 222 26.02 -15.38 -15.97
CA ALA A 222 25.47 -14.29 -16.78
C ALA A 222 25.88 -14.46 -18.24
N ASP A 223 24.94 -14.25 -19.16
CA ASP A 223 25.22 -14.26 -20.61
C ASP A 223 25.81 -12.93 -21.08
N ARG A 224 25.42 -11.85 -20.39
CA ARG A 224 25.93 -10.50 -20.63
C ARG A 224 26.06 -9.72 -19.34
N VAL A 225 27.09 -8.90 -19.29
CA VAL A 225 27.31 -7.94 -18.19
C VAL A 225 27.31 -6.53 -18.74
N VAL A 226 26.67 -5.60 -18.05
CA VAL A 226 26.59 -4.19 -18.41
C VAL A 226 27.10 -3.35 -17.24
N SER A 227 28.10 -2.50 -17.51
CA SER A 227 28.58 -1.48 -16.58
C SER A 227 28.07 -0.10 -17.03
N PRO A 228 27.14 0.51 -16.31
CA PRO A 228 26.64 1.85 -16.64
C PRO A 228 27.75 2.91 -16.56
N ALA A 229 28.71 2.75 -15.66
CA ALA A 229 29.86 3.65 -15.52
C ALA A 229 30.76 3.58 -16.76
N ALA A 230 31.07 2.38 -17.27
CA ALA A 230 31.88 2.20 -18.46
C ALA A 230 31.20 2.79 -19.71
N ILE A 231 29.89 2.57 -19.87
CA ILE A 231 29.11 3.15 -20.97
C ILE A 231 29.10 4.68 -20.88
N GLY A 232 28.92 5.24 -19.68
CA GLY A 232 28.95 6.68 -19.45
C GLY A 232 30.32 7.28 -19.79
N ALA A 233 31.39 6.67 -19.32
CA ALA A 233 32.76 7.10 -19.62
C ALA A 233 33.08 7.05 -21.11
N LEU A 234 32.68 5.97 -21.78
CA LEU A 234 32.90 5.82 -23.24
C LEU A 234 32.17 6.92 -24.03
N ARG A 235 30.94 7.23 -23.69
CA ARG A 235 30.17 8.30 -24.33
C ARG A 235 30.79 9.69 -24.09
N MET A 236 31.33 9.95 -22.90
CA MET A 236 32.00 11.23 -22.58
C MET A 236 33.34 11.36 -23.30
N SER A 237 34.06 10.26 -23.57
CA SER A 237 35.35 10.26 -24.27
C SER A 237 35.22 10.52 -25.79
N HIS A 238 34.03 10.41 -26.35
CA HIS A 238 33.75 10.66 -27.77
C HIS A 238 33.17 12.07 -28.04
N MET A 239 33.13 12.95 -27.01
CA MET A 239 32.77 14.36 -27.13
C MET A 239 34.03 15.21 -27.30
#